data_73cbd2c3c61050f88af4b0dcb509495c
#
_entry.id   73cbd2c3c61050f88af4b0dcb509495c
#
_cell.length_a   1.000
_cell.length_b   1.000
_cell.length_c   1.000
_cell.angle_alpha   90.00
_cell.angle_beta   90.00
_cell.angle_gamma   90.00
#
_symmetry.space_group_name_H-M   'P 1'
#
loop_
_entity.id
_entity.type
_entity.pdbx_description
1 polymer ?
#
loop_
_entity_poly.entity_id
_entity_poly.type
_entity_poly.pdbx_seq_one_letter_code
_entity_poly.pdbx_strand_id
1 'polypeptide(L)'
;MKNYKMIPKISLWALLLLGIAVIAAFFLGGSSGTLEVAGDFLNVPRFSDLFLSWIYILLGLAVVVTLCVLFVKLGSDFRYNPKRAIRSLVIVGGAIVLCIICWFLGSPEELHIIGYEGTDNVGFWAQLADAVMYLVYILFAATILAVIAGAIIKGTRK
;
A
#
# COMPACT_ATOMS: atom_id res chain seq x y z
N MET A 1 33.91 9.36 7.49
CA MET A 1 32.46 9.73 7.37
C MET A 1 31.87 9.53 5.97
N LYS A 2 32.42 8.65 5.12
CA LYS A 2 32.01 8.44 3.71
C LYS A 2 30.98 7.28 3.53
N ASN A 3 30.84 6.41 4.51
CA ASN A 3 30.10 5.14 4.36
C ASN A 3 28.57 5.22 4.57
N TYR A 4 28.06 6.22 5.28
CA TYR A 4 26.61 6.31 5.53
C TYR A 4 25.78 6.65 4.27
N LYS A 5 26.40 7.26 3.24
CA LYS A 5 25.72 7.50 1.95
C LYS A 5 25.63 6.25 1.08
N MET A 6 26.43 5.21 1.37
CA MET A 6 26.38 3.95 0.63
C MET A 6 25.31 2.99 1.17
N ILE A 7 25.00 3.04 2.46
CA ILE A 7 24.03 2.14 3.10
C ILE A 7 22.65 2.15 2.40
N PRO A 8 22.01 3.32 2.16
CA PRO A 8 20.71 3.34 1.48
C PRO A 8 20.77 2.85 0.03
N LYS A 9 21.90 3.07 -0.66
CA LYS A 9 22.07 2.57 -2.03
C LYS A 9 22.22 1.05 -2.05
N ILE A 10 23.00 0.48 -1.15
CA ILE A 10 23.19 -0.97 -1.05
C ILE A 10 21.89 -1.64 -0.66
N SER A 11 21.16 -1.10 0.32
CA SER A 11 19.84 -1.61 0.74
C SER A 11 18.84 -1.59 -0.41
N LEU A 12 18.79 -0.49 -1.19
CA LEU A 12 17.90 -0.38 -2.34
C LEU A 12 18.25 -1.41 -3.42
N TRP A 13 19.52 -1.57 -3.77
CA TRP A 13 19.93 -2.57 -4.75
C TRP A 13 19.68 -4.00 -4.28
N ALA A 14 19.91 -4.28 -2.99
CA ALA A 14 19.63 -5.59 -2.41
C ALA A 14 18.13 -5.93 -2.48
N LEU A 15 17.24 -5.01 -2.09
CA LEU A 15 15.79 -5.19 -2.18
C LEU A 15 15.33 -5.35 -3.63
N LEU A 16 15.90 -4.57 -4.56
CA LEU A 16 15.57 -4.63 -5.98
C LEU A 16 15.99 -5.98 -6.58
N LEU A 17 17.22 -6.43 -6.33
CA LEU A 17 17.70 -7.73 -6.83
C LEU A 17 16.89 -8.89 -6.26
N LEU A 18 16.58 -8.84 -4.96
CA LEU A 18 15.76 -9.87 -4.31
C LEU A 18 14.34 -9.87 -4.87
N GLY A 19 13.75 -8.69 -5.12
CA GLY A 19 12.44 -8.56 -5.77
C GLY A 19 12.43 -9.13 -7.18
N ILE A 20 13.45 -8.83 -7.99
CA ILE A 20 13.59 -9.43 -9.34
C ILE A 20 13.71 -10.94 -9.27
N ALA A 21 14.49 -11.48 -8.30
CA ALA A 21 14.64 -12.91 -8.13
C ALA A 21 13.31 -13.61 -7.77
N VAL A 22 12.51 -13.01 -6.88
CA VAL A 22 11.18 -13.54 -6.51
C VAL A 22 10.21 -13.47 -7.69
N ILE A 23 10.20 -12.38 -8.46
CA ILE A 23 9.38 -12.25 -9.67
C ILE A 23 9.81 -13.31 -10.72
N ALA A 24 11.11 -13.48 -10.94
CA ALA A 24 11.62 -14.48 -11.85
C ALA A 24 11.24 -15.90 -11.40
N ALA A 25 11.34 -16.21 -10.11
CA ALA A 25 10.90 -17.49 -9.56
C ALA A 25 9.40 -17.74 -9.78
N PHE A 26 8.56 -16.70 -9.62
CA PHE A 26 7.13 -16.80 -9.86
C PHE A 26 6.80 -17.13 -11.32
N PHE A 27 7.42 -16.42 -12.29
CA PHE A 27 7.14 -16.63 -13.70
C PHE A 27 7.84 -17.87 -14.31
N LEU A 28 9.05 -18.19 -13.85
CA LEU A 28 9.84 -19.30 -14.39
C LEU A 28 9.63 -20.62 -13.63
N GLY A 29 9.01 -20.56 -12.44
CA GLY A 29 8.88 -21.70 -11.54
C GLY A 29 7.86 -22.76 -11.93
N GLY A 30 7.16 -22.59 -13.06
CA GLY A 30 6.15 -23.52 -13.55
C GLY A 30 4.87 -23.54 -12.72
N SER A 31 3.97 -24.48 -13.07
CA SER A 31 2.69 -24.67 -12.38
C SER A 31 2.75 -25.87 -11.43
N SER A 32 2.13 -25.75 -10.25
CA SER A 32 1.99 -26.87 -9.30
C SER A 32 0.73 -27.70 -9.53
N GLY A 33 -0.19 -27.23 -10.36
CA GLY A 33 -1.45 -27.90 -10.67
C GLY A 33 -2.36 -27.03 -11.52
N THR A 34 -3.49 -27.59 -11.89
CA THR A 34 -4.58 -26.87 -12.58
C THR A 34 -5.79 -26.83 -11.67
N LEU A 35 -6.39 -25.64 -11.52
CA LEU A 35 -7.68 -25.46 -10.88
C LEU A 35 -8.75 -25.30 -11.96
N GLU A 36 -9.83 -26.08 -11.86
CA GLU A 36 -11.00 -25.90 -12.71
C GLU A 36 -11.93 -24.85 -12.07
N VAL A 37 -12.04 -23.70 -12.73
CA VAL A 37 -12.93 -22.62 -12.29
C VAL A 37 -13.89 -22.30 -13.42
N ALA A 38 -15.17 -22.52 -13.20
CA ALA A 38 -16.25 -22.25 -14.17
C ALA A 38 -16.07 -22.94 -15.55
N GLY A 39 -15.42 -24.11 -15.59
CA GLY A 39 -15.17 -24.87 -16.81
C GLY A 39 -13.85 -24.55 -17.53
N ASP A 40 -13.07 -23.59 -17.02
CA ASP A 40 -11.73 -23.30 -17.52
C ASP A 40 -10.65 -23.84 -16.58
N PHE A 41 -9.59 -24.38 -17.18
CA PHE A 41 -8.42 -24.89 -16.44
C PHE A 41 -7.38 -23.78 -16.27
N LEU A 42 -7.26 -23.26 -15.05
CA LEU A 42 -6.27 -22.24 -14.70
C LEU A 42 -5.04 -22.89 -14.08
N ASN A 43 -3.87 -22.57 -14.63
CA ASN A 43 -2.59 -23.01 -14.08
C ASN A 43 -2.27 -22.24 -12.80
N VAL A 44 -2.03 -22.97 -11.69
CA VAL A 44 -1.61 -22.39 -10.42
C VAL A 44 -0.09 -22.29 -10.39
N PRO A 45 0.49 -21.07 -10.35
CA PRO A 45 1.93 -20.91 -10.26
C PRO A 45 2.47 -21.49 -8.94
N ARG A 46 3.56 -22.26 -9.01
CA ARG A 46 4.11 -22.97 -7.86
C ARG A 46 4.59 -22.06 -6.74
N PHE A 47 5.05 -20.85 -7.05
CA PHE A 47 5.62 -19.91 -6.10
C PHE A 47 4.71 -18.73 -5.76
N SER A 48 3.38 -18.90 -5.89
CA SER A 48 2.39 -17.86 -5.53
C SER A 48 2.51 -17.43 -4.08
N ASP A 49 2.63 -18.39 -3.16
CA ASP A 49 2.73 -18.11 -1.72
C ASP A 49 4.02 -17.37 -1.36
N LEU A 50 5.13 -17.72 -2.01
CA LEU A 50 6.41 -17.02 -1.84
C LEU A 50 6.31 -15.58 -2.35
N PHE A 51 5.67 -15.37 -3.50
CA PHE A 51 5.47 -14.05 -4.08
C PHE A 51 4.58 -13.18 -3.21
N LEU A 52 3.46 -13.72 -2.72
CA LEU A 52 2.56 -13.03 -1.79
C LEU A 52 3.25 -12.69 -0.47
N SER A 53 3.95 -13.64 0.13
CA SER A 53 4.71 -13.42 1.37
C SER A 53 5.74 -12.31 1.20
N TRP A 54 6.43 -12.26 0.06
CA TRP A 54 7.38 -11.21 -0.25
C TRP A 54 6.72 -9.83 -0.33
N ILE A 55 5.56 -9.72 -0.99
CA ILE A 55 4.79 -8.47 -1.05
C ILE A 55 4.37 -8.03 0.36
N TYR A 56 3.90 -8.93 1.22
CA TYR A 56 3.53 -8.61 2.59
C TYR A 56 4.72 -8.12 3.43
N ILE A 57 5.89 -8.75 3.27
CA ILE A 57 7.13 -8.31 3.94
C ILE A 57 7.51 -6.89 3.48
N LEU A 58 7.48 -6.62 2.19
CA LEU A 58 7.79 -5.29 1.65
C LEU A 58 6.80 -4.24 2.12
N LEU A 59 5.50 -4.56 2.13
CA LEU A 59 4.46 -3.68 2.64
C LEU A 59 4.66 -3.37 4.13
N GLY A 60 4.89 -4.40 4.95
CA GLY A 60 5.15 -4.24 6.37
C GLY A 60 6.39 -3.38 6.64
N LEU A 61 7.48 -3.63 5.91
CA LEU A 61 8.70 -2.85 5.99
C LEU A 61 8.45 -1.37 5.60
N ALA A 62 7.72 -1.13 4.52
CA ALA A 62 7.38 0.22 4.09
C ALA A 62 6.56 0.98 5.15
N VAL A 63 5.57 0.32 5.75
CA VAL A 63 4.76 0.89 6.84
C VAL A 63 5.63 1.23 8.05
N VAL A 64 6.46 0.29 8.51
CA VAL A 64 7.35 0.50 9.68
C VAL A 64 8.31 1.65 9.43
N VAL A 65 8.99 1.69 8.28
CA VAL A 65 9.92 2.77 7.94
C VAL A 65 9.19 4.11 7.88
N THR A 66 8.01 4.17 7.27
CA THR A 66 7.22 5.39 7.17
C THR A 66 6.82 5.90 8.56
N LEU A 67 6.36 5.02 9.44
CA LEU A 67 6.01 5.39 10.82
C LEU A 67 7.24 5.88 11.60
N CYS A 68 8.38 5.20 11.49
CA CYS A 68 9.61 5.62 12.14
C CYS A 68 10.03 7.03 11.70
N VAL A 69 10.05 7.29 10.39
CA VAL A 69 10.40 8.61 9.83
C VAL A 69 9.40 9.67 10.30
N LEU A 70 8.11 9.34 10.33
CA LEU A 70 7.06 10.24 10.78
C LEU A 70 7.25 10.62 12.27
N PHE A 71 7.49 9.66 13.14
CA PHE A 71 7.74 9.92 14.56
C PHE A 71 8.99 10.75 14.81
N VAL A 72 10.10 10.42 14.14
CA VAL A 72 11.35 11.19 14.24
C VAL A 72 11.14 12.62 13.76
N LYS A 73 10.45 12.81 12.64
CA LYS A 73 10.18 14.13 12.07
C LYS A 73 9.25 14.94 12.95
N LEU A 74 8.17 14.36 13.47
CA LEU A 74 7.28 15.02 14.41
C LEU A 74 8.03 15.46 15.68
N GLY A 75 8.81 14.57 16.29
CA GLY A 75 9.59 14.89 17.48
C GLY A 75 10.59 16.03 17.24
N SER A 76 11.25 16.04 16.08
CA SER A 76 12.18 17.13 15.68
C SER A 76 11.42 18.44 15.45
N ASP A 77 10.30 18.41 14.72
CA ASP A 77 9.51 19.60 14.40
C ASP A 77 8.90 20.24 15.68
N PHE A 78 8.46 19.44 16.64
CA PHE A 78 8.00 19.93 17.95
C PHE A 78 9.09 20.70 18.70
N ARG A 79 10.34 20.26 18.59
CA ARG A 79 11.46 20.88 19.30
C ARG A 79 11.96 22.17 18.65
N TYR A 80 11.92 22.25 17.31
CA TYR A 80 12.55 23.36 16.57
C TYR A 80 11.55 24.29 15.89
N ASN A 81 10.37 23.81 15.49
CA ASN A 81 9.37 24.58 14.73
C ASN A 81 7.93 24.16 15.06
N PRO A 82 7.34 24.64 16.19
CA PRO A 82 6.03 24.18 16.65
C PRO A 82 4.91 24.43 15.62
N LYS A 83 4.96 25.53 14.84
CA LYS A 83 3.97 25.81 13.78
C LYS A 83 4.00 24.76 12.67
N ARG A 84 5.19 24.23 12.33
CA ARG A 84 5.34 23.17 11.32
C ARG A 84 4.88 21.82 11.87
N ALA A 85 5.16 21.56 13.15
CA ALA A 85 4.70 20.36 13.85
C ALA A 85 3.15 20.30 13.87
N ILE A 86 2.47 21.38 14.21
CA ILE A 86 1.01 21.46 14.21
C ILE A 86 0.44 21.17 12.81
N ARG A 87 1.00 21.76 11.75
CA ARG A 87 0.57 21.49 10.37
C ARG A 87 0.74 20.02 10.00
N SER A 88 1.86 19.42 10.36
CA SER A 88 2.13 17.97 10.11
C SER A 88 1.13 17.11 10.88
N LEU A 89 0.82 17.47 12.11
CA LEU A 89 -0.13 16.75 12.96
C LEU A 89 -1.58 16.84 12.41
N VAL A 90 -1.96 18.00 11.87
CA VAL A 90 -3.27 18.17 11.20
C VAL A 90 -3.37 17.28 9.95
N ILE A 91 -2.30 17.18 9.16
CA ILE A 91 -2.28 16.30 7.97
C ILE A 91 -2.40 14.82 8.38
N VAL A 92 -1.61 14.40 9.37
CA VAL A 92 -1.67 13.01 9.87
C VAL A 92 -3.02 12.71 10.52
N GLY A 93 -3.52 13.63 11.34
CA GLY A 93 -4.86 13.52 11.94
C GLY A 93 -5.96 13.43 10.89
N GLY A 94 -5.87 14.26 9.84
CA GLY A 94 -6.80 14.21 8.70
C GLY A 94 -6.76 12.86 7.96
N ALA A 95 -5.57 12.29 7.79
CA ALA A 95 -5.43 10.96 7.19
C ALA A 95 -6.07 9.87 8.07
N ILE A 96 -5.87 9.93 9.39
CA ILE A 96 -6.49 8.98 10.33
C ILE A 96 -8.02 9.11 10.30
N VAL A 97 -8.55 10.33 10.34
CA VAL A 97 -9.99 10.57 10.24
C VAL A 97 -10.54 10.03 8.91
N LEU A 98 -9.84 10.22 7.80
CA LEU A 98 -10.22 9.68 6.51
C LEU A 98 -10.28 8.14 6.55
N CYS A 99 -9.29 7.48 7.14
CA CYS A 99 -9.30 6.02 7.31
C CYS A 99 -10.49 5.55 8.15
N ILE A 100 -10.82 6.27 9.22
CA ILE A 100 -11.99 5.97 10.08
C ILE A 100 -13.29 6.11 9.27
N ILE A 101 -13.43 7.18 8.49
CA ILE A 101 -14.60 7.37 7.62
C ILE A 101 -14.71 6.24 6.60
N CYS A 102 -13.62 5.86 5.94
CA CYS A 102 -13.60 4.74 4.99
C CYS A 102 -13.97 3.41 5.66
N TRP A 103 -13.54 3.21 6.91
CA TRP A 103 -13.91 2.03 7.69
C TRP A 103 -15.43 1.93 7.94
N PHE A 104 -16.07 3.03 8.31
CA PHE A 104 -17.53 3.08 8.51
C PHE A 104 -18.33 2.99 7.20
N LEU A 105 -17.74 3.33 6.07
CA LEU A 105 -18.35 3.16 4.74
C LEU A 105 -18.26 1.73 4.23
N GLY A 106 -17.29 0.95 4.70
CA GLY A 106 -17.11 -0.45 4.32
C GLY A 106 -18.24 -1.34 4.87
N SER A 107 -18.68 -2.30 4.07
CA SER A 107 -19.71 -3.26 4.44
C SER A 107 -19.09 -4.58 4.92
N PRO A 108 -19.56 -5.15 6.04
CA PRO A 108 -19.16 -6.48 6.49
C PRO A 108 -19.97 -7.62 5.80
N GLU A 109 -20.83 -7.29 4.83
CA GLU A 109 -21.67 -8.26 4.14
C GLU A 109 -20.82 -9.24 3.32
N GLU A 110 -21.35 -10.45 3.16
CA GLU A 110 -20.70 -11.50 2.39
C GLU A 110 -20.61 -11.12 0.91
N LEU A 111 -19.38 -11.05 0.40
CA LEU A 111 -19.15 -10.94 -1.04
C LEU A 111 -19.29 -12.32 -1.68
N HIS A 112 -20.31 -12.48 -2.53
CA HIS A 112 -20.49 -13.70 -3.29
C HIS A 112 -19.44 -13.82 -4.40
N ILE A 113 -18.32 -14.50 -4.10
CA ILE A 113 -17.26 -14.76 -5.05
C ILE A 113 -17.41 -16.17 -5.59
N ILE A 114 -17.65 -16.30 -6.90
CA ILE A 114 -17.86 -17.59 -7.56
C ILE A 114 -16.58 -18.44 -7.44
N GLY A 115 -16.72 -19.64 -6.85
CA GLY A 115 -15.61 -20.58 -6.69
C GLY A 115 -14.71 -20.31 -5.47
N TYR A 116 -15.09 -19.40 -4.57
CA TYR A 116 -14.38 -19.17 -3.32
C TYR A 116 -15.11 -19.84 -2.15
N GLU A 117 -14.43 -20.75 -1.47
CA GLU A 117 -14.95 -21.48 -0.30
C GLU A 117 -14.32 -21.01 1.04
N GLY A 118 -13.57 -19.91 1.01
CA GLY A 118 -12.93 -19.33 2.20
C GLY A 118 -13.89 -18.50 3.04
N THR A 119 -13.45 -18.11 4.25
CA THR A 119 -14.23 -17.29 5.20
C THR A 119 -13.80 -15.82 5.22
N ASP A 120 -12.83 -15.44 4.40
CA ASP A 120 -12.25 -14.08 4.40
C ASP A 120 -13.11 -13.06 3.62
N ASN A 121 -14.16 -13.56 2.91
CA ASN A 121 -15.13 -12.75 2.18
C ASN A 121 -16.23 -12.16 3.07
N VAL A 122 -16.20 -12.39 4.39
CA VAL A 122 -17.21 -11.99 5.36
C VAL A 122 -16.60 -11.28 6.57
N GLY A 123 -17.33 -10.32 7.13
CA GLY A 123 -17.01 -9.68 8.39
C GLY A 123 -15.84 -8.71 8.31
N PHE A 124 -14.88 -8.84 9.23
CA PHE A 124 -13.75 -7.89 9.36
C PHE A 124 -12.92 -7.75 8.08
N TRP A 125 -12.60 -8.85 7.42
CA TRP A 125 -11.73 -8.83 6.22
C TRP A 125 -12.44 -8.23 5.02
N ALA A 126 -13.74 -8.51 4.84
CA ALA A 126 -14.55 -7.89 3.80
C ALA A 126 -14.65 -6.38 4.02
N GLN A 127 -14.96 -5.95 5.25
CA GLN A 127 -15.03 -4.53 5.62
C GLN A 127 -13.68 -3.81 5.46
N LEU A 128 -12.57 -4.47 5.80
CA LEU A 128 -11.22 -3.93 5.59
C LEU A 128 -10.92 -3.74 4.10
N ALA A 129 -11.26 -4.71 3.27
CA ALA A 129 -11.08 -4.63 1.82
C ALA A 129 -11.86 -3.46 1.22
N ASP A 130 -13.12 -3.31 1.59
CA ASP A 130 -13.98 -2.19 1.17
C ASP A 130 -13.42 -0.85 1.63
N ALA A 131 -13.01 -0.75 2.89
CA ALA A 131 -12.43 0.48 3.44
C ALA A 131 -11.17 0.91 2.67
N VAL A 132 -10.31 -0.04 2.32
CA VAL A 132 -9.11 0.21 1.51
C VAL A 132 -9.49 0.64 0.09
N MET A 133 -10.50 0.03 -0.52
CA MET A 133 -10.99 0.42 -1.85
C MET A 133 -11.55 1.85 -1.84
N TYR A 134 -12.38 2.22 -0.87
CA TYR A 134 -12.86 3.60 -0.71
C TYR A 134 -11.72 4.59 -0.51
N LEU A 135 -10.73 4.24 0.31
CA LEU A 135 -9.55 5.07 0.52
C LEU A 135 -8.79 5.31 -0.79
N VAL A 136 -8.58 4.26 -1.58
CA VAL A 136 -7.91 4.37 -2.89
C VAL A 136 -8.70 5.27 -3.84
N TYR A 137 -10.02 5.11 -3.92
CA TYR A 137 -10.87 5.95 -4.79
C TYR A 137 -10.84 7.43 -4.39
N ILE A 138 -10.91 7.72 -3.09
CA ILE A 138 -10.84 9.10 -2.57
C ILE A 138 -9.48 9.71 -2.87
N LEU A 139 -8.38 8.98 -2.61
CA LEU A 139 -7.03 9.47 -2.88
C LEU A 139 -6.77 9.65 -4.38
N PHE A 140 -7.30 8.78 -5.22
CA PHE A 140 -7.20 8.90 -6.67
C PHE A 140 -7.94 10.14 -7.18
N ALA A 141 -9.18 10.34 -6.75
CA ALA A 141 -9.96 11.54 -7.07
C ALA A 141 -9.27 12.83 -6.59
N ALA A 142 -8.76 12.82 -5.35
CA ALA A 142 -8.01 13.95 -4.79
C ALA A 142 -6.74 14.26 -5.61
N THR A 143 -6.05 13.24 -6.08
CA THR A 143 -4.85 13.40 -6.92
C THR A 143 -5.20 14.06 -8.26
N ILE A 144 -6.27 13.61 -8.92
CA ILE A 144 -6.75 14.22 -10.17
C ILE A 144 -7.10 15.69 -9.94
N LEU A 145 -7.87 15.98 -8.89
CA LEU A 145 -8.26 17.35 -8.55
C LEU A 145 -7.04 18.24 -8.26
N ALA A 146 -6.04 17.71 -7.55
CA ALA A 146 -4.80 18.44 -7.25
C ALA A 146 -4.00 18.75 -8.53
N VAL A 147 -3.93 17.82 -9.46
CA VAL A 147 -3.26 18.03 -10.76
C VAL A 147 -3.98 19.10 -11.59
N ILE A 148 -5.31 19.05 -11.67
CA ILE A 148 -6.12 20.03 -12.39
C ILE A 148 -5.96 21.42 -11.75
N ALA A 149 -6.11 21.52 -10.42
CA ALA A 149 -5.94 22.77 -9.70
C ALA A 149 -4.52 23.35 -9.90
N GLY A 150 -3.50 22.51 -9.84
CA GLY A 150 -2.11 22.91 -10.09
C GLY A 150 -1.90 23.45 -11.51
N ALA A 151 -2.50 22.81 -12.51
CA ALA A 151 -2.45 23.26 -13.91
C ALA A 151 -3.12 24.63 -14.11
N ILE A 152 -4.31 24.83 -13.50
CA ILE A 152 -5.04 26.10 -13.58
C ILE A 152 -4.24 27.24 -12.92
N ILE A 153 -3.73 27.02 -11.69
CA ILE A 153 -2.95 28.01 -10.95
C ILE A 153 -1.67 28.39 -11.72
N LYS A 154 -1.03 27.42 -12.36
CA LYS A 154 0.18 27.68 -13.17
C LYS A 154 -0.15 28.43 -14.47
N GLY A 155 -1.32 28.17 -15.07
CA GLY A 155 -1.80 28.88 -16.28
C GLY A 155 -2.19 30.33 -16.02
N THR A 156 -2.74 30.63 -14.83
CA THR A 156 -3.18 32.01 -14.46
C THR A 156 -2.04 32.88 -13.93
N ARG A 157 -0.87 32.31 -13.64
CA ARG A 157 0.33 33.07 -13.19
C ARG A 157 1.24 33.54 -14.34
N LYS A 158 0.85 33.36 -15.59
CA LYS A 158 1.46 33.98 -16.77
C LYS A 158 0.69 35.24 -17.11
#